data_c83cbdae5bacef4b388d9c44454d25bf
#
_entry.id   c83cbdae5bacef4b388d9c44454d25bf
#
_cell.length_a   1.000
_cell.length_b   1.000
_cell.length_c   1.000
_cell.angle_alpha   90.00
_cell.angle_beta   90.00
_cell.angle_gamma   90.00
#
_symmetry.space_group_name_H-M   'P 1'
#
loop_
_entity.id
_entity.type
_entity.pdbx_description
1 polymer ?
#
loop_
_entity_poly.entity_id
_entity_poly.type
_entity_poly.pdbx_seq_one_letter_code
_entity_poly.pdbx_strand_id
1 'polypeptide(L)'
;MTSRKRTARIAGLWYLGFTLGPFYLLYVPSKTVVQNDAAATAVRVLSHETLYRWGMLAETLGVVIFIGLSLALYRLFEDVDRHRARQLVALVLVSCALSLTGVVFSASALFVFHNGASVAAFDQHTRETIGMLLINMHGQSVGINQAFWGLWLLPFGWLVVRSRFLPSWLGYWLLLDGIAWVAVGITWFLAPDYSAALFRYGQPVFMAELAAVLWLLIMGAKEQPPVVAG
;
A
#
# COMPACT_ATOMS: atom_id res chain seq x y z
N MET A 1 -14.96 -16.56 -22.57
CA MET A 1 -14.24 -16.45 -21.28
C MET A 1 -15.21 -16.72 -20.17
N THR A 2 -14.93 -17.70 -19.32
CA THR A 2 -15.73 -17.94 -18.11
C THR A 2 -15.77 -16.69 -17.25
N SER A 3 -16.85 -16.48 -16.51
CA SER A 3 -17.02 -15.33 -15.59
C SER A 3 -15.84 -15.19 -14.63
N ARG A 4 -15.32 -16.29 -14.07
CA ARG A 4 -14.20 -16.33 -13.11
C ARG A 4 -12.87 -15.87 -13.72
N LYS A 5 -12.54 -16.28 -14.95
CA LYS A 5 -11.32 -15.83 -15.64
C LYS A 5 -11.35 -14.34 -15.92
N ARG A 6 -12.52 -13.79 -16.25
CA ARG A 6 -12.71 -12.35 -16.43
C ARG A 6 -12.54 -11.60 -15.11
N THR A 7 -13.14 -12.09 -14.02
CA THR A 7 -12.99 -11.50 -12.68
C THR A 7 -11.53 -11.50 -12.21
N ALA A 8 -10.80 -12.61 -12.44
CA ALA A 8 -9.37 -12.68 -12.11
C ALA A 8 -8.54 -11.64 -12.86
N ARG A 9 -8.79 -11.46 -14.16
CA ARG A 9 -8.09 -10.43 -14.96
C ARG A 9 -8.44 -9.00 -14.53
N ILE A 10 -9.70 -8.75 -14.14
CA ILE A 10 -10.11 -7.45 -13.58
C ILE A 10 -9.37 -7.20 -12.26
N ALA A 11 -9.28 -8.21 -11.38
CA ALA A 11 -8.47 -8.09 -10.16
C ALA A 11 -6.99 -7.82 -10.49
N GLY A 12 -6.42 -8.50 -11.49
CA GLY A 12 -5.06 -8.25 -11.96
C GLY A 12 -4.85 -6.83 -12.49
N LEU A 13 -5.82 -6.25 -13.20
CA LEU A 13 -5.75 -4.85 -13.65
C LEU A 13 -5.74 -3.85 -12.49
N TRP A 14 -6.61 -4.05 -11.49
CA TRP A 14 -6.58 -3.25 -10.28
C TRP A 14 -5.25 -3.40 -9.55
N TYR A 15 -4.71 -4.62 -9.47
CA TYR A 15 -3.44 -4.90 -8.80
C TYR A 15 -2.27 -4.26 -9.55
N LEU A 16 -2.28 -4.25 -10.87
CA LEU A 16 -1.28 -3.52 -11.66
C LEU A 16 -1.28 -2.03 -11.33
N GLY A 17 -2.46 -1.42 -11.18
CA GLY A 17 -2.56 -0.03 -10.75
C GLY A 17 -1.92 0.24 -9.38
N PHE A 18 -1.95 -0.73 -8.48
CA PHE A 18 -1.31 -0.64 -7.17
C PHE A 18 0.23 -0.55 -7.23
N THR A 19 0.84 -1.00 -8.34
CA THR A 19 2.29 -0.85 -8.57
C THR A 19 2.76 0.59 -8.72
N LEU A 20 1.86 1.58 -8.73
CA LEU A 20 2.20 3.00 -8.65
C LEU A 20 2.72 3.43 -7.27
N GLY A 21 2.58 2.57 -6.24
CA GLY A 21 3.05 2.84 -4.87
C GLY A 21 4.48 3.41 -4.77
N PRO A 22 5.50 2.84 -5.42
CA PRO A 22 6.86 3.35 -5.38
C PRO A 22 7.02 4.80 -5.85
N PHE A 23 6.14 5.32 -6.72
CA PHE A 23 6.20 6.71 -7.14
C PHE A 23 5.97 7.67 -5.97
N TYR A 24 4.89 7.53 -5.23
CA TYR A 24 4.58 8.45 -4.15
C TYR A 24 5.29 8.09 -2.83
N LEU A 25 5.63 6.83 -2.60
CA LEU A 25 6.30 6.39 -1.38
C LEU A 25 7.83 6.58 -1.41
N LEU A 26 8.47 6.48 -2.57
CA LEU A 26 9.93 6.51 -2.69
C LEU A 26 10.41 7.69 -3.54
N TYR A 27 9.90 7.86 -4.76
CA TYR A 27 10.42 8.86 -5.69
C TYR A 27 10.11 10.29 -5.24
N VAL A 28 8.87 10.60 -4.89
CA VAL A 28 8.49 11.96 -4.46
C VAL A 28 9.28 12.39 -3.21
N PRO A 29 9.31 11.61 -2.11
CA PRO A 29 10.10 11.97 -0.93
C PRO A 29 11.60 12.12 -1.24
N SER A 30 12.17 11.30 -2.13
CA SER A 30 13.60 11.43 -2.50
C SER A 30 13.95 12.77 -3.14
N LYS A 31 12.97 13.48 -3.73
CA LYS A 31 13.14 14.80 -4.36
C LYS A 31 12.76 15.94 -3.44
N THR A 32 11.88 15.73 -2.48
CA THR A 32 11.26 16.81 -1.71
C THR A 32 11.68 16.82 -0.24
N VAL A 33 12.16 15.71 0.33
CA VAL A 33 12.53 15.64 1.74
C VAL A 33 14.04 15.60 1.92
N VAL A 34 14.55 16.42 2.85
CA VAL A 34 15.93 16.38 3.33
C VAL A 34 15.91 15.91 4.77
N GLN A 35 16.58 14.79 5.03
CA GLN A 35 16.59 14.20 6.37
C GLN A 35 17.17 15.18 7.39
N ASN A 36 16.45 15.39 8.50
CA ASN A 36 16.85 16.23 9.63
C ASN A 36 17.10 17.72 9.28
N ASP A 37 16.61 18.21 8.14
CA ASP A 37 16.72 19.61 7.74
C ASP A 37 15.35 20.16 7.30
N ALA A 38 14.69 20.86 8.21
CA ALA A 38 13.35 21.41 8.00
C ALA A 38 13.36 22.55 6.96
N ALA A 39 14.38 23.43 7.01
CA ALA A 39 14.49 24.56 6.09
C ALA A 39 14.74 24.08 4.64
N ALA A 40 15.72 23.18 4.45
CA ALA A 40 15.99 22.61 3.13
C ALA A 40 14.79 21.79 2.61
N THR A 41 14.04 21.10 3.48
CA THR A 41 12.81 20.38 3.10
C THR A 41 11.75 21.36 2.63
N ALA A 42 11.48 22.45 3.35
CA ALA A 42 10.52 23.47 2.95
C ALA A 42 10.87 24.06 1.56
N VAL A 43 12.12 24.43 1.34
CA VAL A 43 12.62 24.93 0.03
C VAL A 43 12.40 23.91 -1.07
N ARG A 44 12.72 22.62 -0.84
CA ARG A 44 12.54 21.57 -1.86
C ARG A 44 11.06 21.27 -2.14
N VAL A 45 10.22 21.21 -1.11
CA VAL A 45 8.77 20.99 -1.30
C VAL A 45 8.17 22.13 -2.13
N LEU A 46 8.49 23.38 -1.81
CA LEU A 46 7.97 24.53 -2.54
C LEU A 46 8.55 24.63 -3.96
N SER A 47 9.82 24.33 -4.17
CA SER A 47 10.44 24.34 -5.51
C SER A 47 9.95 23.19 -6.40
N HIS A 48 9.48 22.07 -5.83
CA HIS A 48 8.92 20.91 -6.52
C HIS A 48 7.45 20.70 -6.18
N GLU A 49 6.70 21.77 -5.93
CA GLU A 49 5.33 21.71 -5.44
C GLU A 49 4.41 20.87 -6.34
N THR A 50 4.51 21.06 -7.65
CA THR A 50 3.73 20.28 -8.61
C THR A 50 3.98 18.78 -8.43
N LEU A 51 5.23 18.34 -8.29
CA LEU A 51 5.59 16.94 -8.03
C LEU A 51 5.00 16.45 -6.69
N TYR A 52 5.10 17.29 -5.64
CA TYR A 52 4.57 16.96 -4.32
C TYR A 52 3.05 16.78 -4.36
N ARG A 53 2.32 17.67 -5.06
CA ARG A 53 0.86 17.56 -5.28
C ARG A 53 0.48 16.32 -6.09
N TRP A 54 1.24 15.98 -7.14
CA TRP A 54 1.06 14.74 -7.89
C TRP A 54 1.31 13.51 -7.02
N GLY A 55 2.26 13.56 -6.08
CA GLY A 55 2.48 12.52 -5.09
C GLY A 55 1.25 12.26 -4.23
N MET A 56 0.66 13.31 -3.65
CA MET A 56 -0.55 13.22 -2.83
C MET A 56 -1.75 12.69 -3.65
N LEU A 57 -1.91 13.14 -4.90
CA LEU A 57 -2.96 12.64 -5.79
C LEU A 57 -2.75 11.16 -6.12
N ALA A 58 -1.52 10.75 -6.45
CA ALA A 58 -1.18 9.37 -6.75
C ALA A 58 -1.44 8.45 -5.54
N GLU A 59 -1.11 8.88 -4.32
CA GLU A 59 -1.41 8.14 -3.10
C GLU A 59 -2.92 8.01 -2.89
N THR A 60 -3.68 9.09 -3.07
CA THR A 60 -5.15 9.09 -2.99
C THR A 60 -5.77 8.15 -4.02
N LEU A 61 -5.30 8.18 -5.27
CA LEU A 61 -5.73 7.25 -6.31
C LEU A 61 -5.34 5.82 -5.98
N GLY A 62 -4.15 5.61 -5.40
CA GLY A 62 -3.70 4.31 -4.89
C GLY A 62 -4.68 3.69 -3.89
N VAL A 63 -5.24 4.51 -2.99
CA VAL A 63 -6.30 4.07 -2.05
C VAL A 63 -7.55 3.61 -2.80
N VAL A 64 -8.04 4.37 -3.78
CA VAL A 64 -9.21 3.99 -4.59
C VAL A 64 -8.95 2.69 -5.35
N ILE A 65 -7.75 2.56 -5.93
CA ILE A 65 -7.31 1.35 -6.64
C ILE A 65 -7.27 0.15 -5.68
N PHE A 66 -6.75 0.32 -4.47
CA PHE A 66 -6.65 -0.75 -3.49
C PHE A 66 -8.03 -1.23 -3.00
N ILE A 67 -8.98 -0.32 -2.80
CA ILE A 67 -10.37 -0.67 -2.52
C ILE A 67 -10.96 -1.46 -3.70
N GLY A 68 -10.79 -1.00 -4.95
CA GLY A 68 -11.23 -1.68 -6.16
C GLY A 68 -10.64 -3.10 -6.27
N LEU A 69 -9.34 -3.25 -6.00
CA LEU A 69 -8.65 -4.54 -5.94
C LEU A 69 -9.29 -5.47 -4.90
N SER A 70 -9.47 -4.98 -3.66
CA SER A 70 -10.02 -5.81 -2.58
C SER A 70 -11.43 -6.32 -2.89
N LEU A 71 -12.27 -5.49 -3.50
CA LEU A 71 -13.61 -5.86 -3.93
C LEU A 71 -13.60 -6.85 -5.11
N ALA A 72 -12.65 -6.70 -6.04
CA ALA A 72 -12.48 -7.66 -7.14
C ALA A 72 -12.00 -9.02 -6.62
N LEU A 73 -11.06 -9.04 -5.67
CA LEU A 73 -10.61 -10.26 -5.00
C LEU A 73 -11.73 -10.89 -4.16
N TYR A 74 -12.52 -10.09 -3.45
CA TYR A 74 -13.70 -10.59 -2.74
C TYR A 74 -14.60 -11.38 -3.67
N ARG A 75 -14.99 -10.81 -4.82
CA ARG A 75 -15.83 -11.48 -5.83
C ARG A 75 -15.18 -12.73 -6.42
N LEU A 76 -13.86 -12.77 -6.50
CA LEU A 76 -13.13 -13.92 -7.02
C LEU A 76 -13.13 -15.09 -6.03
N PHE A 77 -13.11 -14.80 -4.72
CA PHE A 77 -12.86 -15.78 -3.67
C PHE A 77 -14.05 -16.01 -2.72
N GLU A 78 -15.17 -15.28 -2.84
CA GLU A 78 -16.30 -15.42 -1.92
C GLU A 78 -16.92 -16.84 -1.91
N ASP A 79 -16.84 -17.57 -3.03
CA ASP A 79 -17.26 -18.96 -3.13
C ASP A 79 -16.24 -19.94 -2.52
N VAL A 80 -14.98 -19.54 -2.32
CA VAL A 80 -13.93 -20.34 -1.69
C VAL A 80 -14.07 -20.29 -0.16
N ASP A 81 -14.07 -19.06 0.37
CA ASP A 81 -14.32 -18.78 1.79
C ASP A 81 -14.75 -17.31 1.96
N ARG A 82 -16.06 -17.13 2.15
CA ARG A 82 -16.64 -15.79 2.30
C ARG A 82 -16.12 -15.06 3.55
N HIS A 83 -15.83 -15.77 4.63
CA HIS A 83 -15.33 -15.16 5.86
C HIS A 83 -13.92 -14.56 5.63
N ARG A 84 -13.01 -15.34 5.07
CA ARG A 84 -11.66 -14.89 4.72
C ARG A 84 -11.64 -13.79 3.67
N ALA A 85 -12.54 -13.87 2.68
CA ALA A 85 -12.68 -12.81 1.68
C ALA A 85 -13.16 -11.48 2.31
N ARG A 86 -14.06 -11.51 3.31
CA ARG A 86 -14.45 -10.33 4.08
C ARG A 86 -13.32 -9.79 4.96
N GLN A 87 -12.55 -10.67 5.61
CA GLN A 87 -11.37 -10.26 6.40
C GLN A 87 -10.36 -9.50 5.54
N LEU A 88 -10.09 -9.99 4.32
CA LEU A 88 -9.23 -9.30 3.36
C LEU A 88 -9.71 -7.88 3.12
N VAL A 89 -10.98 -7.68 2.77
CA VAL A 89 -11.54 -6.34 2.51
C VAL A 89 -11.44 -5.45 3.75
N ALA A 90 -11.79 -5.97 4.93
CA ALA A 90 -11.72 -5.19 6.16
C ALA A 90 -10.30 -4.71 6.47
N LEU A 91 -9.28 -5.56 6.31
CA LEU A 91 -7.87 -5.20 6.53
C LEU A 91 -7.38 -4.16 5.50
N VAL A 92 -7.79 -4.29 4.25
CA VAL A 92 -7.50 -3.29 3.21
C VAL A 92 -8.14 -1.94 3.55
N LEU A 93 -9.38 -1.90 4.03
CA LEU A 93 -10.03 -0.64 4.41
C LEU A 93 -9.32 0.07 5.57
N VAL A 94 -8.80 -0.67 6.55
CA VAL A 94 -7.97 -0.09 7.63
C VAL A 94 -6.68 0.49 7.05
N SER A 95 -5.99 -0.25 6.16
CA SER A 95 -4.80 0.23 5.46
C SER A 95 -5.08 1.51 4.66
N CYS A 96 -6.21 1.56 3.96
CA CYS A 96 -6.64 2.74 3.21
C CYS A 96 -6.86 3.97 4.12
N ALA A 97 -7.47 3.78 5.29
CA ALA A 97 -7.66 4.87 6.25
C ALA A 97 -6.33 5.44 6.76
N LEU A 98 -5.35 4.57 7.04
CA LEU A 98 -4.00 4.98 7.43
C LEU A 98 -3.29 5.75 6.31
N SER A 99 -3.38 5.30 5.04
CA SER A 99 -2.81 6.03 3.90
C SER A 99 -3.44 7.41 3.75
N LEU A 100 -4.77 7.54 3.83
CA LEU A 100 -5.45 8.84 3.75
C LEU A 100 -5.05 9.78 4.90
N THR A 101 -4.82 9.24 6.10
CA THR A 101 -4.26 10.02 7.21
C THR A 101 -2.88 10.59 6.87
N GLY A 102 -2.03 9.79 6.21
CA GLY A 102 -0.75 10.26 5.68
C GLY A 102 -0.89 11.40 4.68
N VAL A 103 -1.83 11.28 3.72
CA VAL A 103 -2.13 12.35 2.74
C VAL A 103 -2.56 13.64 3.44
N VAL A 104 -3.39 13.55 4.49
CA VAL A 104 -3.80 14.73 5.29
C VAL A 104 -2.57 15.42 5.90
N PHE A 105 -1.63 14.67 6.46
CA PHE A 105 -0.39 15.25 7.01
C PHE A 105 0.46 15.91 5.91
N SER A 106 0.60 15.28 4.74
CA SER A 106 1.33 15.88 3.61
C SER A 106 0.68 17.18 3.11
N ALA A 107 -0.65 17.19 2.99
CA ALA A 107 -1.38 18.39 2.59
C ALA A 107 -1.27 19.52 3.63
N SER A 108 -1.31 19.16 4.93
CA SER A 108 -1.12 20.11 6.03
C SER A 108 0.30 20.68 6.05
N ALA A 109 1.32 19.87 5.75
CA ALA A 109 2.70 20.34 5.63
C ALA A 109 2.85 21.41 4.53
N LEU A 110 2.26 21.12 3.35
CA LEU A 110 2.27 22.08 2.24
C LEU A 110 1.55 23.39 2.60
N PHE A 111 0.40 23.29 3.29
CA PHE A 111 -0.34 24.47 3.77
C PHE A 111 0.51 25.33 4.73
N VAL A 112 1.24 24.71 5.64
CA VAL A 112 2.11 25.40 6.59
C VAL A 112 3.30 26.07 5.87
N PHE A 113 3.93 25.41 4.91
CA PHE A 113 5.03 25.97 4.12
C PHE A 113 4.60 27.18 3.27
N HIS A 114 3.36 27.20 2.77
CA HIS A 114 2.80 28.33 2.02
C HIS A 114 2.40 29.55 2.88
N ASN A 115 2.67 29.54 4.18
CA ASN A 115 2.27 30.62 5.08
C ASN A 115 0.78 30.95 5.03
N GLY A 116 -0.06 29.91 5.09
CA GLY A 116 -1.52 30.08 5.15
C GLY A 116 -1.95 30.99 6.30
N ALA A 117 -3.09 31.65 6.14
CA ALA A 117 -3.56 32.67 7.08
C ALA A 117 -3.59 32.19 8.56
N SER A 118 -3.91 30.91 8.80
CA SER A 118 -3.93 30.33 10.15
C SER A 118 -2.57 30.17 10.82
N VAL A 119 -1.47 30.23 10.06
CA VAL A 119 -0.09 30.07 10.56
C VAL A 119 0.75 31.32 10.36
N ALA A 120 0.14 32.42 9.90
CA ALA A 120 0.83 33.69 9.61
C ALA A 120 1.43 34.35 10.88
N ALA A 121 0.95 33.99 12.08
CA ALA A 121 1.48 34.44 13.36
C ALA A 121 2.82 33.77 13.73
N PHE A 122 3.16 32.63 13.11
CA PHE A 122 4.42 31.94 13.36
C PHE A 122 5.54 32.50 12.49
N ASP A 123 6.75 32.60 13.04
CA ASP A 123 7.94 32.92 12.26
C ASP A 123 8.28 31.80 11.26
N GLN A 124 9.18 32.08 10.33
CA GLN A 124 9.55 31.14 9.28
C GLN A 124 10.13 29.84 9.84
N HIS A 125 11.02 29.91 10.82
CA HIS A 125 11.66 28.74 11.42
C HIS A 125 10.63 27.80 12.09
N THR A 126 9.68 28.39 12.82
CA THR A 126 8.59 27.63 13.44
C THR A 126 7.72 26.92 12.39
N ARG A 127 7.36 27.61 11.28
CA ARG A 127 6.59 26.98 10.20
C ARG A 127 7.36 25.84 9.52
N GLU A 128 8.66 26.01 9.24
CA GLU A 128 9.50 24.96 8.69
C GLU A 128 9.56 23.73 9.60
N THR A 129 9.71 23.95 10.90
CA THR A 129 9.71 22.89 11.92
C THR A 129 8.36 22.14 12.00
N ILE A 130 7.23 22.87 12.01
CA ILE A 130 5.90 22.28 12.01
C ILE A 130 5.66 21.48 10.71
N GLY A 131 6.02 22.03 9.56
CA GLY A 131 5.90 21.35 8.28
C GLY A 131 6.71 20.05 8.22
N MET A 132 7.95 20.08 8.74
CA MET A 132 8.78 18.86 8.85
C MET A 132 8.17 17.83 9.82
N LEU A 133 7.61 18.28 10.95
CA LEU A 133 6.88 17.38 11.87
C LEU A 133 5.73 16.68 11.17
N LEU A 134 4.93 17.39 10.38
CA LEU A 134 3.81 16.81 9.62
C LEU A 134 4.29 15.80 8.57
N ILE A 135 5.40 16.07 7.88
CA ILE A 135 6.03 15.10 6.97
C ILE A 135 6.48 13.85 7.73
N ASN A 136 7.08 14.02 8.91
CA ASN A 136 7.45 12.88 9.75
C ASN A 136 6.22 12.10 10.23
N MET A 137 5.10 12.74 10.54
CA MET A 137 3.83 12.07 10.89
C MET A 137 3.28 11.26 9.72
N HIS A 138 3.42 11.74 8.46
CA HIS A 138 3.15 10.90 7.28
C HIS A 138 4.04 9.64 7.30
N GLY A 139 5.34 9.78 7.53
CA GLY A 139 6.26 8.64 7.64
C GLY A 139 5.86 7.64 8.73
N GLN A 140 5.38 8.12 9.89
CA GLN A 140 4.85 7.26 10.96
C GLN A 140 3.58 6.51 10.50
N SER A 141 2.68 7.20 9.79
CA SER A 141 1.48 6.57 9.20
C SER A 141 1.86 5.41 8.25
N VAL A 142 2.86 5.62 7.38
CA VAL A 142 3.40 4.57 6.50
C VAL A 142 4.01 3.43 7.31
N GLY A 143 4.81 3.72 8.33
CA GLY A 143 5.43 2.71 9.20
C GLY A 143 4.40 1.80 9.88
N ILE A 144 3.33 2.39 10.43
CA ILE A 144 2.20 1.65 11.03
C ILE A 144 1.50 0.79 9.95
N ASN A 145 1.32 1.34 8.75
CA ASN A 145 0.59 0.69 7.68
C ASN A 145 1.31 -0.54 7.12
N GLN A 146 2.63 -0.65 7.28
CA GLN A 146 3.40 -1.83 6.85
C GLN A 146 2.88 -3.13 7.48
N ALA A 147 2.43 -3.09 8.74
CA ALA A 147 1.79 -4.25 9.37
C ALA A 147 0.49 -4.64 8.64
N PHE A 148 -0.31 -3.66 8.21
CA PHE A 148 -1.56 -3.93 7.48
C PHE A 148 -1.30 -4.38 6.04
N TRP A 149 -0.17 -3.95 5.42
CA TRP A 149 0.27 -4.51 4.13
C TRP A 149 0.57 -6.01 4.23
N GLY A 150 1.05 -6.48 5.38
CA GLY A 150 1.19 -7.92 5.61
C GLY A 150 -0.12 -8.61 5.98
N LEU A 151 -0.90 -8.00 6.86
CA LEU A 151 -2.10 -8.63 7.42
C LEU A 151 -3.15 -8.98 6.36
N TRP A 152 -3.36 -8.16 5.32
CA TRP A 152 -4.31 -8.48 4.24
C TRP A 152 -3.82 -9.59 3.31
N LEU A 153 -2.49 -9.78 3.19
CA LEU A 153 -1.89 -10.86 2.40
C LEU A 153 -2.14 -12.24 3.03
N LEU A 154 -2.31 -12.33 4.35
CA LEU A 154 -2.55 -13.59 5.03
C LEU A 154 -3.88 -14.25 4.58
N PRO A 155 -5.05 -13.60 4.68
CA PRO A 155 -6.28 -14.16 4.13
C PRO A 155 -6.21 -14.32 2.61
N PHE A 156 -5.52 -13.44 1.87
CA PHE A 156 -5.35 -13.56 0.43
C PHE A 156 -4.56 -14.82 0.06
N GLY A 157 -3.38 -15.02 0.63
CA GLY A 157 -2.55 -16.21 0.38
C GLY A 157 -3.28 -17.50 0.74
N TRP A 158 -3.99 -17.51 1.88
CA TRP A 158 -4.81 -18.65 2.29
C TRP A 158 -5.93 -18.96 1.27
N LEU A 159 -6.64 -17.95 0.79
CA LEU A 159 -7.66 -18.08 -0.25
C LEU A 159 -7.07 -18.62 -1.55
N VAL A 160 -5.89 -18.17 -1.96
CA VAL A 160 -5.17 -18.68 -3.13
C VAL A 160 -4.86 -20.16 -2.97
N VAL A 161 -4.31 -20.59 -1.82
CA VAL A 161 -4.02 -22.02 -1.55
C VAL A 161 -5.27 -22.89 -1.66
N ARG A 162 -6.40 -22.40 -1.13
CA ARG A 162 -7.66 -23.16 -1.09
C ARG A 162 -8.46 -23.12 -2.39
N SER A 163 -8.20 -22.15 -3.25
CA SER A 163 -9.03 -21.87 -4.44
C SER A 163 -8.99 -22.95 -5.50
N ARG A 164 -7.92 -23.75 -5.59
CA ARG A 164 -7.65 -24.77 -6.63
C ARG A 164 -7.63 -24.23 -8.07
N PHE A 165 -8.02 -22.98 -8.32
CA PHE A 165 -7.95 -22.34 -9.64
C PHE A 165 -6.72 -21.43 -9.82
N LEU A 166 -5.99 -21.15 -8.74
CA LEU A 166 -4.67 -20.54 -8.75
C LEU A 166 -3.64 -21.53 -8.21
N PRO A 167 -2.34 -21.39 -8.57
CA PRO A 167 -1.31 -22.31 -8.10
C PRO A 167 -1.05 -22.12 -6.59
N SER A 168 -1.04 -23.23 -5.84
CA SER A 168 -0.87 -23.17 -4.39
C SER A 168 0.47 -22.59 -3.96
N TRP A 169 1.55 -22.77 -4.76
CA TRP A 169 2.86 -22.18 -4.46
C TRP A 169 2.81 -20.65 -4.36
N LEU A 170 1.98 -20.01 -5.22
CA LEU A 170 1.76 -18.56 -5.18
C LEU A 170 1.10 -18.14 -3.86
N GLY A 171 0.13 -18.93 -3.38
CA GLY A 171 -0.53 -18.68 -2.10
C GLY A 171 0.43 -18.82 -0.91
N TYR A 172 1.31 -19.84 -0.91
CA TYR A 172 2.35 -19.97 0.13
C TYR A 172 3.35 -18.82 0.10
N TRP A 173 3.74 -18.35 -1.09
CA TRP A 173 4.63 -17.20 -1.22
C TRP A 173 3.97 -15.92 -0.69
N LEU A 174 2.69 -15.68 -1.00
CA LEU A 174 1.92 -14.55 -0.44
C LEU A 174 1.75 -14.63 1.08
N LEU A 175 1.60 -15.84 1.67
CA LEU A 175 1.58 -16.00 3.12
C LEU A 175 2.93 -15.62 3.75
N LEU A 176 4.04 -16.06 3.15
CA LEU A 176 5.38 -15.69 3.59
C LEU A 176 5.61 -14.18 3.49
N ASP A 177 5.18 -13.57 2.39
CA ASP A 177 5.20 -12.13 2.15
C ASP A 177 4.41 -11.38 3.23
N GLY A 178 3.19 -11.83 3.52
CA GLY A 178 2.38 -11.28 4.59
C GLY A 178 3.06 -11.32 5.96
N ILE A 179 3.69 -12.44 6.31
CA ILE A 179 4.46 -12.59 7.56
C ILE A 179 5.66 -11.63 7.56
N ALA A 180 6.37 -11.51 6.45
CA ALA A 180 7.53 -10.62 6.34
C ALA A 180 7.14 -9.15 6.53
N TRP A 181 6.05 -8.66 5.90
CA TRP A 181 5.55 -7.30 6.10
C TRP A 181 5.08 -7.04 7.53
N VAL A 182 4.38 -8.00 8.16
CA VAL A 182 4.00 -7.90 9.59
C VAL A 182 5.25 -7.78 10.46
N ALA A 183 6.30 -8.57 10.18
CA ALA A 183 7.57 -8.48 10.90
C ALA A 183 8.24 -7.12 10.71
N VAL A 184 8.25 -6.55 9.48
CA VAL A 184 8.74 -5.18 9.22
C VAL A 184 7.94 -4.15 10.04
N GLY A 185 6.60 -4.25 10.06
CA GLY A 185 5.76 -3.35 10.85
C GLY A 185 5.99 -3.48 12.36
N ILE A 186 6.21 -4.69 12.88
CA ILE A 186 6.54 -4.90 14.31
C ILE A 186 7.90 -4.31 14.64
N THR A 187 8.92 -4.53 13.79
CA THR A 187 10.26 -3.98 14.01
C THR A 187 10.27 -2.45 13.94
N TRP A 188 9.38 -1.83 13.17
CA TRP A 188 9.21 -0.38 13.18
C TRP A 188 8.94 0.18 14.60
N PHE A 189 8.16 -0.54 15.42
CA PHE A 189 7.85 -0.12 16.79
C PHE A 189 8.90 -0.56 17.82
N LEU A 190 9.34 -1.81 17.74
CA LEU A 190 10.13 -2.44 18.81
C LEU A 190 11.63 -2.34 18.59
N ALA A 191 12.07 -2.25 17.33
CA ALA A 191 13.49 -2.29 16.97
C ALA A 191 13.72 -1.55 15.64
N PRO A 192 13.50 -0.21 15.59
CA PRO A 192 13.50 0.57 14.36
C PRO A 192 14.83 0.48 13.58
N ASP A 193 15.96 0.30 14.26
CA ASP A 193 17.27 0.14 13.64
C ASP A 193 17.37 -1.12 12.74
N TYR A 194 16.56 -2.13 12.98
CA TYR A 194 16.51 -3.36 12.19
C TYR A 194 15.49 -3.33 11.06
N SER A 195 14.53 -2.41 11.09
CA SER A 195 13.43 -2.32 10.10
C SER A 195 13.96 -2.17 8.68
N ALA A 196 14.93 -1.28 8.44
CA ALA A 196 15.53 -1.06 7.13
C ALA A 196 16.30 -2.30 6.62
N ALA A 197 16.98 -3.01 7.51
CA ALA A 197 17.69 -4.25 7.17
C ALA A 197 16.70 -5.36 6.79
N LEU A 198 15.65 -5.54 7.59
CA LEU A 198 14.61 -6.53 7.33
C LEU A 198 13.89 -6.27 6.00
N PHE A 199 13.55 -5.01 5.71
CA PHE A 199 12.98 -4.61 4.43
C PHE A 199 13.94 -4.92 3.27
N ARG A 200 15.23 -4.61 3.39
CA ARG A 200 16.24 -4.85 2.35
C ARG A 200 16.40 -6.35 2.04
N TYR A 201 16.54 -7.19 3.07
CA TYR A 201 16.71 -8.63 2.90
C TYR A 201 15.40 -9.35 2.54
N GLY A 202 14.26 -8.78 2.85
CA GLY A 202 12.92 -9.27 2.49
C GLY A 202 12.54 -9.09 1.02
N GLN A 203 13.30 -8.32 0.22
CA GLN A 203 12.95 -8.01 -1.18
C GLN A 203 12.56 -9.23 -2.03
N PRO A 204 13.26 -10.39 -1.99
CA PRO A 204 12.84 -11.56 -2.77
C PRO A 204 11.47 -12.10 -2.33
N VAL A 205 11.11 -11.95 -1.06
CA VAL A 205 9.81 -12.38 -0.52
C VAL A 205 8.72 -11.45 -1.01
N PHE A 206 8.94 -10.14 -1.01
CA PHE A 206 7.99 -9.10 -1.46
C PHE A 206 7.67 -9.18 -2.96
N MET A 207 8.42 -9.95 -3.75
CA MET A 207 8.10 -10.22 -5.16
C MET A 207 6.86 -11.10 -5.33
N ALA A 208 6.30 -11.70 -4.28
CA ALA A 208 5.09 -12.52 -4.36
C ALA A 208 3.89 -11.73 -4.89
N GLU A 209 3.75 -10.46 -4.49
CA GLU A 209 2.68 -9.59 -5.00
C GLU A 209 2.82 -9.35 -6.51
N LEU A 210 4.03 -9.07 -7.00
CA LEU A 210 4.28 -8.91 -8.44
C LEU A 210 3.98 -10.20 -9.21
N ALA A 211 4.36 -11.36 -8.66
CA ALA A 211 4.02 -12.65 -9.25
C ALA A 211 2.49 -12.86 -9.31
N ALA A 212 1.76 -12.45 -8.26
CA ALA A 212 0.29 -12.51 -8.24
C ALA A 212 -0.34 -11.59 -9.28
N VAL A 213 0.16 -10.35 -9.43
CA VAL A 213 -0.27 -9.41 -10.49
C VAL A 213 -0.13 -10.07 -11.86
N LEU A 214 1.07 -10.55 -12.18
CA LEU A 214 1.36 -11.15 -13.49
C LEU A 214 0.52 -12.40 -13.73
N TRP A 215 0.34 -13.25 -12.71
CA TRP A 215 -0.49 -14.45 -12.84
C TRP A 215 -1.94 -14.11 -13.12
N LEU A 216 -2.54 -13.20 -12.35
CA LEU A 216 -3.94 -12.80 -12.51
C LEU A 216 -4.19 -12.16 -13.89
N LEU A 217 -3.26 -11.34 -14.39
CA LEU A 217 -3.38 -10.67 -15.69
C LEU A 217 -3.24 -11.63 -16.87
N ILE A 218 -2.18 -12.43 -16.87
CA ILE A 218 -1.79 -13.25 -18.02
C ILE A 218 -2.56 -14.56 -18.02
N MET A 219 -2.42 -15.34 -16.94
CA MET A 219 -3.02 -16.67 -16.85
C MET A 219 -4.49 -16.62 -16.40
N GLY A 220 -4.84 -15.68 -15.50
CA GLY A 220 -6.16 -15.62 -14.89
C GLY A 220 -6.42 -16.83 -13.98
N ALA A 221 -7.70 -17.19 -13.80
CA ALA A 221 -8.13 -18.38 -13.07
C ALA A 221 -8.27 -19.58 -14.00
N LYS A 222 -7.80 -20.76 -13.57
CA LYS A 222 -8.05 -22.03 -14.28
C LYS A 222 -9.56 -22.34 -14.27
N GLU A 223 -10.04 -22.90 -15.37
CA GLU A 223 -11.41 -23.41 -15.43
C GLU A 223 -11.51 -24.66 -14.55
N GLN A 224 -12.47 -24.67 -13.65
CA GLN A 224 -12.82 -25.90 -12.95
C GLN A 224 -13.87 -26.65 -13.79
N PRO A 225 -13.71 -27.96 -14.02
CA PRO A 225 -14.76 -28.74 -14.68
C PRO A 225 -16.06 -28.59 -13.86
N PRO A 226 -17.23 -28.59 -14.52
CA PRO A 226 -18.50 -28.55 -13.80
C PRO A 226 -18.54 -29.69 -12.80
N VAL A 227 -18.94 -29.41 -11.56
CA VAL A 227 -19.23 -30.45 -10.58
C VAL A 227 -20.40 -31.24 -11.15
N VAL A 228 -20.14 -32.45 -11.63
CA VAL A 228 -21.20 -33.39 -11.98
C VAL A 228 -21.87 -33.72 -10.68
N ALA A 229 -23.09 -33.20 -10.48
CA ALA A 229 -23.93 -33.55 -9.37
C ALA A 229 -24.30 -35.05 -9.54
N GLY A 230 -23.68 -35.89 -8.71
CA GLY A 230 -24.07 -37.30 -8.57
C GLY A 230 -25.26 -37.44 -7.62
#